data_99f7ac9c57a1e8f2b30ff080994ef669
#
_entry.id   99f7ac9c57a1e8f2b30ff080994ef669
#
_cell.length_a   1.000
_cell.length_b   1.000
_cell.length_c   1.000
_cell.angle_alpha   90.00
_cell.angle_beta   90.00
_cell.angle_gamma   90.00
#
_symmetry.space_group_name_H-M   'P 1'
#
loop_
_entity.id
_entity.type
_entity.pdbx_description
1 polymer ?
#
loop_
_entity_poly.entity_id
_entity_poly.type
_entity_poly.pdbx_seq_one_letter_code
_entity_poly.pdbx_strand_id
1 'polypeptide(L)'
;MAVTGAKVQVPCPWHGDAMAKLLDQHAQGRLPHALLLTGAKGIGKLRLAESLAQTLLCDKPSAGLPCGQCQGCQLSTAGTHPDLHRLSPEEKSKTIKIDQVRKLVGFATRTAQYSGYRVAIIYPAEALNRNAQNALLKTLEEPGAQTLLLLVSDQPTLLLPTIRSRCQQRTLPLPGQEEALQWLQSQVGESAASLLDAAQGAPLQALALEQADWFADRARLLDTLVSVAEGRQSVAQASPVLAKHDPAEMAGVIYGWLSRCLNQRFSGQQSADASLAPLLDRLNKAVPPARLLRAAQRVLEGRRALLSGANPNKELLYEQWLLVLVGVDAAAAAH
;
A
#
# COMPACT_ATOMS: atom_id res chain seq x y z
N MET A 1 2.09 9.07 8.61
CA MET A 1 3.41 9.46 8.11
C MET A 1 3.28 10.84 7.50
N ALA A 2 3.88 11.85 8.12
CA ALA A 2 4.00 13.17 7.54
C ALA A 2 4.77 13.04 6.21
N VAL A 3 4.23 13.59 5.13
CA VAL A 3 4.95 13.73 3.87
C VAL A 3 6.09 14.72 4.15
N THR A 4 7.27 14.19 4.42
CA THR A 4 8.48 14.98 4.65
C THR A 4 8.80 15.73 3.36
N GLY A 5 8.32 16.97 3.26
CA GLY A 5 8.67 17.90 2.21
C GLY A 5 10.05 18.45 2.41
N ALA A 6 11.06 17.88 1.75
CA ALA A 6 12.37 18.51 1.65
C ALA A 6 13.14 18.15 0.36
N LYS A 7 12.65 17.29 -0.50
CA LYS A 7 13.33 16.94 -1.75
C LYS A 7 12.33 16.78 -2.91
N VAL A 8 12.78 17.16 -4.10
CA VAL A 8 12.09 16.84 -5.34
C VAL A 8 11.86 15.32 -5.39
N GLN A 9 10.62 14.91 -5.64
CA GLN A 9 10.29 13.49 -5.73
C GLN A 9 10.73 12.97 -7.10
N VAL A 10 11.56 11.93 -7.08
CA VAL A 10 11.98 11.18 -8.27
C VAL A 10 11.23 9.86 -8.26
N PRO A 11 10.68 9.39 -9.40
CA PRO A 11 10.02 8.09 -9.45
C PRO A 11 11.00 6.98 -9.07
N CYS A 12 10.49 5.84 -8.62
CA CYS A 12 11.34 4.68 -8.42
C CYS A 12 11.90 4.20 -9.78
N PRO A 13 13.09 3.57 -9.83
CA PRO A 13 13.70 3.13 -11.09
C PRO A 13 12.74 2.35 -11.99
N TRP A 14 12.02 1.39 -11.44
CA TRP A 14 11.03 0.56 -12.15
C TRP A 14 9.78 1.31 -12.65
N HIS A 15 9.65 2.60 -12.40
CA HIS A 15 8.57 3.43 -12.91
C HIS A 15 8.95 4.28 -14.13
N GLY A 16 10.18 4.13 -14.64
CA GLY A 16 10.67 4.91 -15.78
C GLY A 16 9.73 4.88 -16.98
N ASP A 17 9.34 3.68 -17.42
CA ASP A 17 8.41 3.49 -18.54
C ASP A 17 7.01 4.08 -18.28
N ALA A 18 6.50 3.92 -17.05
CA ALA A 18 5.20 4.47 -16.69
C ALA A 18 5.23 6.01 -16.71
N MET A 19 6.29 6.61 -16.20
CA MET A 19 6.49 8.05 -16.22
C MET A 19 6.65 8.58 -17.64
N ALA A 20 7.48 7.95 -18.47
CA ALA A 20 7.69 8.33 -19.88
C ALA A 20 6.37 8.33 -20.66
N LYS A 21 5.55 7.27 -20.52
CA LYS A 21 4.24 7.19 -21.19
C LYS A 21 3.28 8.31 -20.76
N LEU A 22 3.28 8.69 -19.47
CA LEU A 22 2.43 9.79 -18.98
C LEU A 22 2.89 11.14 -19.50
N LEU A 23 4.20 11.36 -19.59
CA LEU A 23 4.78 12.59 -20.15
C LEU A 23 4.57 12.69 -21.67
N ASP A 24 4.65 11.59 -22.40
CA ASP A 24 4.31 11.54 -23.83
C ASP A 24 2.84 11.89 -24.07
N GLN A 25 1.93 11.37 -23.23
CA GLN A 25 0.52 11.74 -23.27
C GLN A 25 0.31 13.23 -22.98
N HIS A 26 1.06 13.79 -22.04
CA HIS A 26 1.04 15.21 -21.73
C HIS A 26 1.52 16.04 -22.92
N ALA A 27 2.68 15.71 -23.49
CA ALA A 27 3.25 16.41 -24.66
C ALA A 27 2.32 16.40 -25.88
N GLN A 28 1.52 15.35 -26.02
CA GLN A 28 0.52 15.21 -27.09
C GLN A 28 -0.85 15.82 -26.75
N GLY A 29 -1.00 16.50 -25.60
CA GLY A 29 -2.27 17.06 -25.13
C GLY A 29 -3.34 16.00 -24.82
N ARG A 30 -2.94 14.75 -24.58
CA ARG A 30 -3.83 13.59 -24.35
C ARG A 30 -3.75 13.04 -22.93
N LEU A 31 -3.11 13.77 -22.01
CA LEU A 31 -3.07 13.36 -20.62
C LEU A 31 -4.51 13.37 -20.05
N PRO A 32 -5.02 12.26 -19.51
CA PRO A 32 -6.37 12.21 -18.97
C PRO A 32 -6.48 13.11 -17.72
N HIS A 33 -7.64 13.71 -17.55
CA HIS A 33 -7.92 14.58 -16.39
C HIS A 33 -7.99 13.81 -15.05
N ALA A 34 -8.19 12.49 -15.08
CA ALA A 34 -8.25 11.64 -13.89
C ALA A 34 -7.51 10.32 -14.12
N LEU A 35 -6.49 10.07 -13.31
CA LEU A 35 -5.70 8.85 -13.28
C LEU A 35 -5.93 8.11 -11.96
N LEU A 36 -6.19 6.81 -12.04
CA LEU A 36 -6.21 5.92 -10.89
C LEU A 36 -4.99 5.00 -10.95
N LEU A 37 -3.97 5.32 -10.14
CA LEU A 37 -2.75 4.51 -10.00
C LEU A 37 -3.01 3.39 -8.99
N THR A 38 -2.93 2.15 -9.47
CA THR A 38 -3.19 0.94 -8.67
C THR A 38 -1.99 0.01 -8.65
N GLY A 39 -1.98 -0.97 -7.77
CA GLY A 39 -0.92 -1.97 -7.62
C GLY A 39 -0.63 -2.27 -6.16
N ALA A 40 0.31 -3.17 -5.89
CA ALA A 40 0.68 -3.58 -4.53
C ALA A 40 1.12 -2.38 -3.67
N LYS A 41 0.90 -2.49 -2.36
CA LYS A 41 1.40 -1.48 -1.40
C LYS A 41 2.92 -1.50 -1.40
N GLY A 42 3.55 -0.32 -1.33
CA GLY A 42 5.01 -0.22 -1.21
C GLY A 42 5.80 -0.35 -2.51
N ILE A 43 5.16 -0.27 -3.67
CA ILE A 43 5.85 -0.20 -4.97
C ILE A 43 6.17 1.22 -5.43
N GLY A 44 5.78 2.26 -4.67
CA GLY A 44 6.11 3.66 -4.97
C GLY A 44 5.09 4.41 -5.82
N LYS A 45 3.82 3.97 -5.85
CA LYS A 45 2.73 4.65 -6.60
C LYS A 45 2.61 6.14 -6.26
N LEU A 46 2.67 6.48 -4.97
CA LEU A 46 2.63 7.88 -4.53
C LEU A 46 3.85 8.67 -5.02
N ARG A 47 5.05 8.06 -5.00
CA ARG A 47 6.26 8.72 -5.54
C ARG A 47 6.12 9.04 -7.02
N LEU A 48 5.52 8.13 -7.80
CA LEU A 48 5.23 8.38 -9.21
C LEU A 48 4.24 9.53 -9.38
N ALA A 49 3.15 9.55 -8.60
CA ALA A 49 2.15 10.63 -8.63
C ALA A 49 2.75 11.99 -8.26
N GLU A 50 3.54 12.03 -7.20
CA GLU A 50 4.25 13.26 -6.76
C GLU A 50 5.26 13.74 -7.79
N SER A 51 6.04 12.83 -8.38
CA SER A 51 7.01 13.17 -9.42
C SER A 51 6.33 13.72 -10.66
N LEU A 52 5.25 13.08 -11.13
CA LEU A 52 4.45 13.58 -12.24
C LEU A 52 3.90 14.98 -11.95
N ALA A 53 3.28 15.16 -10.78
CA ALA A 53 2.74 16.45 -10.37
C ALA A 53 3.81 17.54 -10.36
N GLN A 54 4.97 17.27 -9.75
CA GLN A 54 6.07 18.25 -9.70
C GLN A 54 6.66 18.52 -11.09
N THR A 55 6.71 17.54 -11.99
CA THR A 55 7.16 17.74 -13.37
C THR A 55 6.22 18.65 -14.15
N LEU A 56 4.90 18.45 -14.01
CA LEU A 56 3.87 19.30 -14.67
C LEU A 56 3.85 20.73 -14.13
N LEU A 57 4.25 20.93 -12.88
CA LEU A 57 4.29 22.23 -12.21
C LEU A 57 5.68 22.89 -12.26
N CYS A 58 6.64 22.25 -12.92
CA CYS A 58 8.00 22.74 -13.06
C CYS A 58 8.11 23.69 -14.26
N ASP A 59 8.73 24.87 -14.10
CA ASP A 59 8.94 25.82 -15.18
C ASP A 59 9.90 25.32 -16.26
N LYS A 60 10.85 24.45 -15.89
CA LYS A 60 11.93 23.94 -16.76
C LYS A 60 12.22 22.47 -16.46
N PRO A 61 11.26 21.55 -16.75
CA PRO A 61 11.51 20.13 -16.56
C PRO A 61 12.65 19.65 -17.47
N SER A 62 13.51 18.78 -16.96
CA SER A 62 14.64 18.20 -17.72
C SER A 62 14.58 16.70 -17.67
N ALA A 63 14.75 16.04 -18.81
CA ALA A 63 14.70 14.58 -18.94
C ALA A 63 13.46 13.92 -18.26
N GLY A 64 12.32 14.58 -18.30
CA GLY A 64 11.08 14.07 -17.69
C GLY A 64 11.01 14.22 -16.17
N LEU A 65 11.95 14.96 -15.57
CA LEU A 65 12.03 15.20 -14.12
C LEU A 65 11.92 16.70 -13.81
N PRO A 66 11.41 17.07 -12.62
CA PRO A 66 11.39 18.45 -12.18
C PRO A 66 12.81 18.96 -11.92
N CYS A 67 13.10 20.23 -12.27
CA CYS A 67 14.45 20.78 -12.18
C CYS A 67 14.97 20.98 -10.73
N GLY A 68 14.08 20.98 -9.74
CA GLY A 68 14.42 21.16 -8.32
C GLY A 68 14.75 22.57 -7.86
N GLN A 69 14.91 23.52 -8.79
CA GLN A 69 15.43 24.87 -8.49
C GLN A 69 14.46 26.01 -8.77
N CYS A 70 13.49 25.84 -9.70
CA CYS A 70 12.52 26.87 -10.03
C CYS A 70 11.52 27.10 -8.89
N GLN A 71 10.79 28.20 -8.96
CA GLN A 71 9.81 28.57 -7.95
C GLN A 71 8.73 27.49 -7.78
N GLY A 72 8.23 26.91 -8.88
CA GLY A 72 7.27 25.80 -8.84
C GLY A 72 7.80 24.58 -8.08
N CYS A 73 9.06 24.19 -8.32
CA CYS A 73 9.71 23.10 -7.59
C CYS A 73 9.88 23.41 -6.10
N GLN A 74 10.31 24.62 -5.74
CA GLN A 74 10.49 25.05 -4.35
C GLN A 74 9.16 25.04 -3.59
N LEU A 75 8.11 25.62 -4.16
CA LEU A 75 6.77 25.65 -3.57
C LEU A 75 6.17 24.24 -3.45
N SER A 76 6.35 23.40 -4.47
CA SER A 76 5.88 21.98 -4.44
C SER A 76 6.57 21.19 -3.35
N THR A 77 7.88 21.39 -3.19
CA THR A 77 8.69 20.73 -2.14
C THR A 77 8.30 21.23 -0.75
N ALA A 78 8.06 22.53 -0.60
CA ALA A 78 7.59 23.12 0.66
C ALA A 78 6.12 22.77 1.01
N GLY A 79 5.38 22.14 0.07
CA GLY A 79 3.97 21.81 0.27
C GLY A 79 3.00 22.99 0.17
N THR A 80 3.47 24.14 -0.37
CA THR A 80 2.73 25.41 -0.43
C THR A 80 2.39 25.86 -1.85
N HIS A 81 2.59 25.00 -2.85
CA HIS A 81 2.28 25.33 -4.25
C HIS A 81 0.78 25.56 -4.44
N PRO A 82 0.32 26.71 -4.94
CA PRO A 82 -1.10 27.02 -5.02
C PRO A 82 -1.87 26.14 -6.02
N ASP A 83 -1.18 25.54 -6.98
CA ASP A 83 -1.77 24.64 -7.98
C ASP A 83 -1.54 23.16 -7.68
N LEU A 84 -1.05 22.80 -6.47
CA LEU A 84 -0.89 21.42 -6.01
C LEU A 84 -1.67 21.20 -4.71
N HIS A 85 -2.65 20.31 -4.76
CA HIS A 85 -3.43 19.93 -3.58
C HIS A 85 -3.21 18.46 -3.23
N ARG A 86 -2.82 18.20 -1.99
CA ARG A 86 -2.66 16.84 -1.46
C ARG A 86 -3.78 16.54 -0.49
N LEU A 87 -4.50 15.46 -0.71
CA LEU A 87 -5.61 15.02 0.11
C LEU A 87 -5.29 13.66 0.73
N SER A 88 -5.21 13.64 2.05
CA SER A 88 -4.96 12.45 2.86
C SER A 88 -5.83 12.48 4.12
N PRO A 89 -5.99 11.36 4.85
CA PRO A 89 -6.63 11.37 6.16
C PRO A 89 -5.93 12.33 7.12
N GLU A 90 -6.70 13.02 7.98
CA GLU A 90 -6.17 13.82 9.07
C GLU A 90 -5.45 12.94 10.10
N GLU A 91 -4.50 13.51 10.87
CA GLU A 91 -3.61 12.76 11.78
C GLU A 91 -4.31 11.76 12.73
N LYS A 92 -5.53 12.06 13.15
CA LYS A 92 -6.32 11.21 14.06
C LYS A 92 -7.42 10.39 13.34
N SER A 93 -7.45 10.42 12.01
CA SER A 93 -8.48 9.76 11.21
C SER A 93 -7.87 8.73 10.26
N LYS A 94 -8.55 7.61 10.09
CA LYS A 94 -8.20 6.64 9.02
C LYS A 94 -8.97 6.91 7.72
N THR A 95 -9.88 7.90 7.71
CA THR A 95 -10.76 8.18 6.58
C THR A 95 -10.68 9.62 6.13
N ILE A 96 -10.83 9.84 4.83
CA ILE A 96 -10.98 11.14 4.19
C ILE A 96 -12.48 11.49 4.19
N LYS A 97 -12.83 12.61 4.82
CA LYS A 97 -14.21 13.05 5.01
C LYS A 97 -14.68 13.94 3.84
N ILE A 98 -15.99 14.07 3.69
CA ILE A 98 -16.62 14.86 2.63
C ILE A 98 -16.16 16.32 2.62
N ASP A 99 -15.93 16.96 3.77
CA ASP A 99 -15.54 18.37 3.83
C ASP A 99 -14.13 18.61 3.28
N GLN A 100 -13.23 17.64 3.43
CA GLN A 100 -11.92 17.67 2.79
C GLN A 100 -12.05 17.61 1.26
N VAL A 101 -12.94 16.74 0.75
CA VAL A 101 -13.22 16.65 -0.70
C VAL A 101 -13.88 17.91 -1.23
N ARG A 102 -14.79 18.53 -0.50
CA ARG A 102 -15.40 19.83 -0.91
C ARG A 102 -14.34 20.91 -1.11
N LYS A 103 -13.31 20.98 -0.26
CA LYS A 103 -12.17 21.90 -0.44
C LYS A 103 -11.40 21.58 -1.72
N LEU A 104 -11.16 20.29 -2.01
CA LEU A 104 -10.51 19.85 -3.24
C LEU A 104 -11.35 20.19 -4.48
N VAL A 105 -12.67 20.00 -4.45
CA VAL A 105 -13.59 20.39 -5.54
C VAL A 105 -13.48 21.90 -5.81
N GLY A 106 -13.53 22.73 -4.76
CA GLY A 106 -13.33 24.18 -4.89
C GLY A 106 -11.95 24.56 -5.42
N PHE A 107 -10.91 23.77 -5.12
CA PHE A 107 -9.59 23.92 -5.71
C PHE A 107 -9.61 23.55 -7.20
N ALA A 108 -10.18 22.43 -7.59
CA ALA A 108 -10.16 21.90 -8.95
C ALA A 108 -10.92 22.76 -9.98
N THR A 109 -11.89 23.57 -9.53
CA THR A 109 -12.72 24.44 -10.40
C THR A 109 -12.11 25.82 -10.67
N ARG A 110 -11.03 26.22 -10.00
CA ARG A 110 -10.38 27.53 -10.23
C ARG A 110 -9.40 27.43 -11.40
N THR A 111 -8.95 28.56 -11.94
CA THR A 111 -7.84 28.63 -12.90
C THR A 111 -6.49 28.46 -12.23
N ALA A 112 -5.52 27.85 -12.92
CA ALA A 112 -4.16 27.71 -12.44
C ALA A 112 -3.49 29.07 -12.26
N GLN A 113 -2.63 29.20 -11.24
CA GLN A 113 -1.95 30.48 -10.93
C GLN A 113 -0.54 30.56 -11.54
N TYR A 114 0.14 29.41 -11.73
CA TYR A 114 1.53 29.39 -12.18
C TYR A 114 1.71 28.66 -13.52
N SER A 115 1.58 27.35 -13.55
CA SER A 115 2.09 26.51 -14.64
C SER A 115 1.03 26.06 -15.66
N GLY A 116 -0.18 26.57 -15.59
CA GLY A 116 -1.28 26.15 -16.45
C GLY A 116 -1.98 24.86 -16.02
N TYR A 117 -1.36 24.02 -15.20
CA TYR A 117 -1.96 22.81 -14.63
C TYR A 117 -2.35 23.00 -13.16
N ARG A 118 -3.45 22.36 -12.77
CA ARG A 118 -3.82 22.10 -11.38
C ARG A 118 -3.78 20.63 -11.12
N VAL A 119 -3.04 20.23 -10.10
CA VAL A 119 -2.87 18.82 -9.77
C VAL A 119 -3.40 18.55 -8.37
N ALA A 120 -4.29 17.57 -8.26
CA ALA A 120 -4.77 17.07 -6.97
C ALA A 120 -4.35 15.61 -6.80
N ILE A 121 -3.66 15.30 -5.71
CA ILE A 121 -3.24 13.95 -5.34
C ILE A 121 -4.10 13.48 -4.17
N ILE A 122 -4.77 12.35 -4.31
CA ILE A 122 -5.59 11.72 -3.28
C ILE A 122 -4.94 10.40 -2.89
N TYR A 123 -4.43 10.29 -1.64
CA TYR A 123 -3.77 9.08 -1.16
C TYR A 123 -3.96 8.86 0.36
N PRO A 124 -4.28 7.63 0.76
CA PRO A 124 -4.77 6.54 -0.09
C PRO A 124 -6.23 6.80 -0.52
N ALA A 125 -6.53 6.56 -1.81
CA ALA A 125 -7.85 6.90 -2.36
C ALA A 125 -8.98 6.07 -1.73
N GLU A 126 -8.71 4.83 -1.34
CA GLU A 126 -9.65 3.95 -0.61
C GLU A 126 -10.01 4.46 0.79
N ALA A 127 -9.28 5.44 1.33
CA ALA A 127 -9.64 6.10 2.59
C ALA A 127 -10.80 7.09 2.45
N LEU A 128 -11.21 7.44 1.23
CA LEU A 128 -12.40 8.23 0.98
C LEU A 128 -13.65 7.48 1.50
N ASN A 129 -14.38 8.04 2.47
CA ASN A 129 -15.66 7.47 2.86
C ASN A 129 -16.68 7.60 1.71
N ARG A 130 -17.79 6.86 1.80
CA ARG A 130 -18.79 6.80 0.72
C ARG A 130 -19.30 8.18 0.30
N ASN A 131 -19.55 9.08 1.26
CA ASN A 131 -20.02 10.44 0.98
C ASN A 131 -18.94 11.29 0.28
N ALA A 132 -17.68 11.13 0.68
CA ALA A 132 -16.53 11.77 0.04
C ALA A 132 -16.35 11.29 -1.41
N GLN A 133 -16.48 9.98 -1.65
CA GLN A 133 -16.44 9.42 -3.00
C GLN A 133 -17.55 10.00 -3.89
N ASN A 134 -18.79 10.06 -3.39
CA ASN A 134 -19.91 10.64 -4.13
C ASN A 134 -19.70 12.14 -4.43
N ALA A 135 -19.14 12.90 -3.49
CA ALA A 135 -18.84 14.32 -3.70
C ALA A 135 -17.79 14.58 -4.79
N LEU A 136 -16.90 13.61 -5.05
CA LEU A 136 -15.86 13.72 -6.07
C LEU A 136 -16.39 13.45 -7.49
N LEU A 137 -17.52 12.74 -7.64
CA LEU A 137 -18.04 12.29 -8.95
C LEU A 137 -18.23 13.43 -9.93
N LYS A 138 -18.83 14.56 -9.51
CA LYS A 138 -19.05 15.70 -10.37
C LYS A 138 -17.73 16.28 -10.95
N THR A 139 -16.68 16.35 -10.11
CA THR A 139 -15.36 16.85 -10.56
C THR A 139 -14.65 15.86 -11.49
N LEU A 140 -14.94 14.55 -11.36
CA LEU A 140 -14.45 13.53 -12.29
C LEU A 140 -15.19 13.55 -13.63
N GLU A 141 -16.43 14.01 -13.67
CA GLU A 141 -17.22 14.16 -14.91
C GLU A 141 -16.91 15.47 -15.63
N GLU A 142 -16.83 16.56 -14.87
CA GLU A 142 -16.65 17.91 -15.38
C GLU A 142 -15.45 18.57 -14.67
N PRO A 143 -14.21 18.17 -15.00
CA PRO A 143 -13.01 18.77 -14.42
C PRO A 143 -12.84 20.20 -14.94
N GLY A 144 -12.26 21.06 -14.12
CA GLY A 144 -11.79 22.39 -14.56
C GLY A 144 -10.75 22.26 -15.68
N ALA A 145 -10.59 23.31 -16.48
CA ALA A 145 -9.57 23.32 -17.53
C ALA A 145 -8.18 23.02 -16.94
N GLN A 146 -7.41 22.16 -17.62
CA GLN A 146 -6.05 21.75 -17.21
C GLN A 146 -5.95 21.23 -15.76
N THR A 147 -6.98 20.52 -15.30
CA THR A 147 -7.00 19.88 -13.99
C THR A 147 -6.64 18.39 -14.12
N LEU A 148 -5.70 17.92 -13.30
CA LEU A 148 -5.31 16.53 -13.20
C LEU A 148 -5.62 15.99 -11.79
N LEU A 149 -6.47 14.98 -11.72
CA LEU A 149 -6.76 14.24 -10.48
C LEU A 149 -5.96 12.93 -10.46
N LEU A 150 -5.06 12.78 -9.51
CA LEU A 150 -4.26 11.59 -9.28
C LEU A 150 -4.80 10.83 -8.06
N LEU A 151 -5.56 9.79 -8.30
CA LEU A 151 -6.02 8.88 -7.25
C LEU A 151 -4.99 7.74 -7.13
N VAL A 152 -4.45 7.56 -5.94
CA VAL A 152 -3.46 6.51 -5.66
C VAL A 152 -4.08 5.51 -4.68
N SER A 153 -4.20 4.25 -5.09
CA SER A 153 -4.87 3.22 -4.30
C SER A 153 -4.06 1.92 -4.22
N ASP A 154 -4.02 1.35 -3.02
CA ASP A 154 -3.50 0.01 -2.76
C ASP A 154 -4.64 -1.04 -2.88
N GLN A 155 -5.90 -0.60 -2.75
CA GLN A 155 -7.09 -1.45 -2.71
C GLN A 155 -8.23 -0.84 -3.56
N PRO A 156 -8.09 -0.83 -4.91
CA PRO A 156 -9.05 -0.16 -5.79
C PRO A 156 -10.47 -0.75 -5.73
N THR A 157 -10.62 -1.97 -5.24
CA THR A 157 -11.94 -2.62 -5.05
C THR A 157 -12.79 -1.96 -3.95
N LEU A 158 -12.19 -1.19 -3.04
CA LEU A 158 -12.90 -0.41 -2.02
C LEU A 158 -13.44 0.92 -2.57
N LEU A 159 -13.00 1.33 -3.76
CA LEU A 159 -13.55 2.48 -4.45
C LEU A 159 -14.85 2.11 -5.16
N LEU A 160 -15.80 3.05 -5.16
CA LEU A 160 -17.06 2.88 -5.89
C LEU A 160 -16.79 2.57 -7.39
N PRO A 161 -17.55 1.66 -8.01
CA PRO A 161 -17.45 1.41 -9.45
C PRO A 161 -17.58 2.69 -10.29
N THR A 162 -18.38 3.65 -9.83
CA THR A 162 -18.59 4.95 -10.47
C THR A 162 -17.34 5.85 -10.47
N ILE A 163 -16.48 5.77 -9.45
CA ILE A 163 -15.17 6.42 -9.44
C ILE A 163 -14.24 5.72 -10.44
N ARG A 164 -14.15 4.39 -10.35
CA ARG A 164 -13.24 3.61 -11.19
C ARG A 164 -13.52 3.73 -12.69
N SER A 165 -14.80 3.84 -13.07
CA SER A 165 -15.21 3.98 -14.47
C SER A 165 -14.89 5.37 -15.07
N ARG A 166 -14.70 6.40 -14.24
CA ARG A 166 -14.39 7.77 -14.66
C ARG A 166 -12.89 8.11 -14.61
N CYS A 167 -12.07 7.19 -14.10
CA CYS A 167 -10.63 7.36 -14.06
C CYS A 167 -9.96 6.45 -15.11
N GLN A 168 -8.93 6.96 -15.79
CA GLN A 168 -8.04 6.07 -16.53
C GLN A 168 -7.22 5.27 -15.52
N GLN A 169 -7.45 3.95 -15.48
CA GLN A 169 -6.72 3.08 -14.57
C GLN A 169 -5.33 2.73 -15.12
N ARG A 170 -4.32 2.83 -14.26
CA ARG A 170 -2.94 2.43 -14.54
C ARG A 170 -2.47 1.52 -13.41
N THR A 171 -2.45 0.22 -13.70
CA THR A 171 -1.91 -0.77 -12.76
C THR A 171 -0.40 -0.81 -12.92
N LEU A 172 0.32 -0.52 -11.83
CA LEU A 172 1.76 -0.62 -11.75
C LEU A 172 2.12 -2.03 -11.25
N PRO A 173 2.94 -2.77 -11.99
CA PRO A 173 3.38 -4.09 -11.54
C PRO A 173 4.36 -4.01 -10.38
N LEU A 174 4.58 -5.13 -9.71
CA LEU A 174 5.77 -5.29 -8.88
C LEU A 174 7.01 -5.14 -9.74
N PRO A 175 8.08 -4.51 -9.23
CA PRO A 175 9.35 -4.48 -9.92
C PRO A 175 9.94 -5.89 -10.11
N GLY A 176 10.85 -6.03 -11.07
CA GLY A 176 11.64 -7.25 -11.19
C GLY A 176 12.41 -7.51 -9.90
N GLN A 177 12.54 -8.79 -9.51
CA GLN A 177 13.15 -9.15 -8.23
C GLN A 177 14.61 -8.64 -8.13
N GLU A 178 15.35 -8.73 -9.21
CA GLU A 178 16.76 -8.26 -9.26
C GLU A 178 16.86 -6.74 -9.10
N GLU A 179 16.05 -5.98 -9.85
CA GLU A 179 16.01 -4.52 -9.78
C GLU A 179 15.58 -4.04 -8.38
N ALA A 180 14.55 -4.67 -7.81
CA ALA A 180 14.08 -4.38 -6.46
C ALA A 180 15.16 -4.64 -5.41
N LEU A 181 15.87 -5.78 -5.55
CA LEU A 181 16.93 -6.17 -4.62
C LEU A 181 18.14 -5.23 -4.70
N GLN A 182 18.63 -4.91 -5.91
CA GLN A 182 19.73 -3.98 -6.10
C GLN A 182 19.43 -2.60 -5.51
N TRP A 183 18.22 -2.10 -5.79
CA TRP A 183 17.79 -0.82 -5.22
C TRP A 183 17.72 -0.87 -3.69
N LEU A 184 17.14 -1.92 -3.11
CA LEU A 184 16.98 -2.06 -1.67
C LEU A 184 18.34 -2.28 -0.97
N GLN A 185 19.29 -3.02 -1.59
CA GLN A 185 20.65 -3.20 -1.07
C GLN A 185 21.39 -1.87 -0.90
N SER A 186 21.17 -0.91 -1.80
CA SER A 186 21.75 0.44 -1.67
C SER A 186 21.20 1.22 -0.48
N GLN A 187 20.07 0.82 0.12
CA GLN A 187 19.42 1.49 1.25
C GLN A 187 19.68 0.79 2.60
N VAL A 188 19.64 -0.54 2.63
CA VAL A 188 19.64 -1.33 3.87
C VAL A 188 20.73 -2.41 3.93
N GLY A 189 21.57 -2.52 2.91
CA GLY A 189 22.70 -3.47 2.89
C GLY A 189 22.27 -4.93 2.86
N GLU A 190 22.87 -5.77 3.70
CA GLU A 190 22.73 -7.24 3.68
C GLU A 190 21.30 -7.72 4.04
N SER A 191 20.53 -6.93 4.78
CA SER A 191 19.16 -7.31 5.16
C SER A 191 18.15 -7.20 4.00
N ALA A 192 18.57 -6.66 2.84
CA ALA A 192 17.69 -6.40 1.70
C ALA A 192 16.91 -7.62 1.22
N ALA A 193 17.55 -8.79 1.12
CA ALA A 193 16.91 -10.01 0.62
C ALA A 193 15.79 -10.50 1.55
N SER A 194 16.05 -10.53 2.86
CA SER A 194 15.04 -10.96 3.85
C SER A 194 13.89 -9.95 3.98
N LEU A 195 14.20 -8.64 3.90
CA LEU A 195 13.21 -7.58 3.92
C LEU A 195 12.32 -7.60 2.66
N LEU A 196 12.91 -7.77 1.49
CA LEU A 196 12.17 -7.83 0.22
C LEU A 196 11.28 -9.08 0.16
N ASP A 197 11.77 -10.22 0.64
CA ASP A 197 10.98 -11.43 0.79
C ASP A 197 9.81 -11.21 1.76
N ALA A 198 10.06 -10.62 2.94
CA ALA A 198 9.00 -10.29 3.90
C ALA A 198 7.96 -9.31 3.33
N ALA A 199 8.38 -8.39 2.46
CA ALA A 199 7.53 -7.42 1.77
C ALA A 199 6.89 -7.97 0.47
N GLN A 200 7.04 -9.27 0.18
CA GLN A 200 6.49 -9.89 -1.04
C GLN A 200 6.92 -9.18 -2.33
N GLY A 201 8.16 -8.75 -2.41
CA GLY A 201 8.74 -8.09 -3.58
C GLY A 201 8.44 -6.58 -3.69
N ALA A 202 7.85 -5.93 -2.67
CA ALA A 202 7.55 -4.50 -2.68
C ALA A 202 8.65 -3.69 -1.94
N PRO A 203 9.57 -2.96 -2.65
CA PRO A 203 10.78 -2.42 -2.03
C PRO A 203 10.55 -1.33 -0.98
N LEU A 204 9.57 -0.44 -1.17
CA LEU A 204 9.27 0.60 -0.18
C LEU A 204 8.50 0.04 1.02
N GLN A 205 7.78 -1.07 0.85
CA GLN A 205 7.23 -1.81 1.99
C GLN A 205 8.37 -2.47 2.77
N ALA A 206 9.39 -3.01 2.09
CA ALA A 206 10.58 -3.57 2.72
C ALA A 206 11.31 -2.54 3.60
N LEU A 207 11.51 -1.30 3.11
CA LEU A 207 12.06 -0.21 3.92
C LEU A 207 11.20 0.13 5.14
N ALA A 208 9.89 0.07 5.00
CA ALA A 208 9.00 0.31 6.15
C ALA A 208 9.06 -0.83 7.18
N LEU A 209 9.31 -2.07 6.74
CA LEU A 209 9.47 -3.22 7.63
C LEU A 209 10.77 -3.16 8.44
N GLU A 210 11.84 -2.58 7.90
CA GLU A 210 13.11 -2.39 8.64
C GLU A 210 12.91 -1.57 9.92
N GLN A 211 11.98 -0.62 9.89
CA GLN A 211 11.65 0.27 11.02
C GLN A 211 10.52 -0.27 11.90
N ALA A 212 9.95 -1.43 11.57
CA ALA A 212 8.84 -2.00 12.31
C ALA A 212 9.34 -2.80 13.52
N ASP A 213 8.86 -2.47 14.72
CA ASP A 213 9.27 -3.09 15.99
C ASP A 213 9.16 -4.62 15.99
N TRP A 214 8.14 -5.15 15.30
CA TRP A 214 7.91 -6.59 15.22
C TRP A 214 8.88 -7.32 14.28
N PHE A 215 9.54 -6.62 13.35
CA PHE A 215 10.39 -7.29 12.35
C PHE A 215 11.61 -7.98 12.98
N ALA A 216 12.18 -7.39 14.02
CA ALA A 216 13.24 -8.02 14.80
C ALA A 216 12.77 -9.32 15.47
N ASP A 217 11.52 -9.36 15.93
CA ASP A 217 10.91 -10.50 16.62
C ASP A 217 10.20 -11.48 15.68
N ARG A 218 10.29 -11.33 14.36
CA ARG A 218 9.52 -12.10 13.36
C ARG A 218 9.68 -13.61 13.49
N ALA A 219 10.88 -14.09 13.80
CA ALA A 219 11.12 -15.51 14.00
C ALA A 219 10.38 -16.04 15.24
N ARG A 220 10.36 -15.27 16.33
CA ARG A 220 9.63 -15.61 17.57
C ARG A 220 8.12 -15.61 17.33
N LEU A 221 7.61 -14.65 16.57
CA LEU A 221 6.18 -14.58 16.23
C LEU A 221 5.77 -15.78 15.37
N LEU A 222 6.60 -16.15 14.38
CA LEU A 222 6.35 -17.34 13.56
C LEU A 222 6.45 -18.63 14.40
N ASP A 223 7.43 -18.75 15.31
CA ASP A 223 7.54 -19.93 16.20
C ASP A 223 6.33 -20.06 17.14
N THR A 224 5.70 -18.95 17.51
CA THR A 224 4.42 -18.96 18.25
C THR A 224 3.32 -19.67 17.42
N LEU A 225 3.17 -19.33 16.13
CA LEU A 225 2.21 -19.98 15.24
C LEU A 225 2.54 -21.48 15.05
N VAL A 226 3.83 -21.79 14.87
CA VAL A 226 4.31 -23.18 14.72
C VAL A 226 4.03 -23.98 15.99
N SER A 227 4.28 -23.41 17.15
CA SER A 227 4.05 -24.08 18.45
C SER A 227 2.58 -24.40 18.68
N VAL A 228 1.69 -23.52 18.26
CA VAL A 228 0.23 -23.78 18.28
C VAL A 228 -0.13 -24.88 17.29
N ALA A 229 0.40 -24.84 16.07
CA ALA A 229 0.12 -25.83 15.04
C ALA A 229 0.61 -27.25 15.42
N GLU A 230 1.73 -27.33 16.16
CA GLU A 230 2.29 -28.57 16.68
C GLU A 230 1.64 -29.04 18.01
N GLY A 231 0.72 -28.24 18.57
CA GLY A 231 0.08 -28.55 19.86
C GLY A 231 0.97 -28.34 21.09
N ARG A 232 2.13 -27.67 20.94
CA ARG A 232 3.07 -27.37 22.05
C ARG A 232 2.61 -26.18 22.89
N GLN A 233 1.78 -25.30 22.31
CA GLN A 233 1.23 -24.14 22.97
C GLN A 233 -0.28 -24.03 22.67
N SER A 234 -1.06 -23.64 23.68
CA SER A 234 -2.49 -23.42 23.48
C SER A 234 -2.75 -22.09 22.76
N VAL A 235 -3.91 -21.98 22.08
CA VAL A 235 -4.35 -20.72 21.46
C VAL A 235 -4.44 -19.58 22.47
N ALA A 236 -4.97 -19.84 23.66
CA ALA A 236 -5.08 -18.86 24.74
C ALA A 236 -3.73 -18.35 25.28
N GLN A 237 -2.67 -19.14 25.16
CA GLN A 237 -1.31 -18.70 25.52
C GLN A 237 -0.63 -17.92 24.39
N ALA A 238 -0.97 -18.20 23.14
CA ALA A 238 -0.37 -17.58 21.97
C ALA A 238 -1.00 -16.24 21.59
N SER A 239 -2.33 -16.11 21.73
CA SER A 239 -3.06 -14.90 21.30
C SER A 239 -2.58 -13.63 22.00
N PRO A 240 -2.25 -13.57 23.32
CA PRO A 240 -1.74 -12.36 23.94
C PRO A 240 -0.35 -11.92 23.43
N VAL A 241 0.45 -12.86 22.94
CA VAL A 241 1.77 -12.54 22.35
C VAL A 241 1.59 -11.79 21.04
N LEU A 242 0.68 -12.25 20.18
CA LEU A 242 0.35 -11.59 18.91
C LEU A 242 -0.42 -10.29 19.11
N ALA A 243 -1.30 -10.22 20.12
CA ALA A 243 -2.15 -9.04 20.39
C ALA A 243 -1.37 -7.79 20.83
N LYS A 244 -0.07 -7.90 21.11
CA LYS A 244 0.83 -6.75 21.33
C LYS A 244 1.01 -5.91 20.06
N HIS A 245 0.81 -6.49 18.89
CA HIS A 245 1.00 -5.85 17.59
C HIS A 245 -0.33 -5.40 16.98
N ASP A 246 -0.26 -4.50 15.98
CA ASP A 246 -1.45 -4.06 15.23
C ASP A 246 -1.98 -5.22 14.37
N PRO A 247 -3.27 -5.60 14.51
CA PRO A 247 -3.81 -6.74 13.79
C PRO A 247 -3.92 -6.52 12.28
N ALA A 248 -4.06 -5.29 11.79
CA ALA A 248 -4.12 -5.03 10.35
C ALA A 248 -2.74 -5.23 9.69
N GLU A 249 -1.66 -4.91 10.41
CA GLU A 249 -0.29 -5.15 9.99
C GLU A 249 0.04 -6.65 10.06
N MET A 250 -0.21 -7.27 11.21
CA MET A 250 0.06 -8.69 11.43
C MET A 250 -0.73 -9.62 10.51
N ALA A 251 -1.95 -9.23 10.10
CA ALA A 251 -2.69 -9.97 9.10
C ALA A 251 -1.90 -10.12 7.78
N GLY A 252 -1.22 -9.07 7.33
CA GLY A 252 -0.36 -9.11 6.15
C GLY A 252 0.83 -10.04 6.33
N VAL A 253 1.44 -10.03 7.51
CA VAL A 253 2.60 -10.85 7.88
C VAL A 253 2.23 -12.33 7.94
N ILE A 254 1.19 -12.67 8.71
CA ILE A 254 0.70 -14.05 8.87
C ILE A 254 0.26 -14.60 7.52
N TYR A 255 -0.50 -13.82 6.73
CA TYR A 255 -0.87 -14.22 5.38
C TYR A 255 0.36 -14.49 4.51
N GLY A 256 1.41 -13.67 4.59
CA GLY A 256 2.67 -13.87 3.89
C GLY A 256 3.34 -15.20 4.25
N TRP A 257 3.40 -15.56 5.54
CA TRP A 257 3.97 -16.84 5.98
C TRP A 257 3.15 -18.04 5.50
N LEU A 258 1.82 -17.99 5.62
CA LEU A 258 0.93 -19.06 5.13
C LEU A 258 1.03 -19.24 3.61
N SER A 259 1.11 -18.13 2.86
CA SER A 259 1.29 -18.14 1.41
C SER A 259 2.64 -18.75 1.01
N ARG A 260 3.72 -18.46 1.75
CA ARG A 260 5.03 -19.09 1.52
C ARG A 260 5.00 -20.61 1.75
N CYS A 261 4.35 -21.06 2.83
CA CYS A 261 4.15 -22.49 3.06
C CYS A 261 3.45 -23.15 1.87
N LEU A 262 2.40 -22.53 1.33
CA LEU A 262 1.68 -23.02 0.16
C LEU A 262 2.57 -23.02 -1.10
N ASN A 263 3.25 -21.92 -1.38
CA ASN A 263 4.14 -21.79 -2.53
C ASN A 263 5.28 -22.80 -2.47
N GLN A 264 5.90 -22.99 -1.31
CA GLN A 264 6.95 -23.99 -1.13
C GLN A 264 6.48 -25.41 -1.49
N ARG A 265 5.24 -25.76 -1.12
CA ARG A 265 4.66 -27.08 -1.45
C ARG A 265 4.35 -27.24 -2.93
N PHE A 266 3.86 -26.20 -3.60
CA PHE A 266 3.38 -26.31 -4.98
C PHE A 266 4.44 -25.93 -6.02
N SER A 267 5.37 -25.02 -5.69
CA SER A 267 6.41 -24.53 -6.63
C SER A 267 7.84 -24.87 -6.20
N GLY A 268 8.05 -25.43 -5.02
CA GLY A 268 9.39 -25.69 -4.48
C GLY A 268 10.19 -24.43 -4.10
N GLN A 269 9.61 -23.25 -4.18
CA GLN A 269 10.28 -21.98 -3.91
C GLN A 269 10.56 -21.82 -2.40
N GLN A 270 11.82 -21.72 -2.03
CA GLN A 270 12.23 -21.48 -0.64
C GLN A 270 12.20 -20.02 -0.26
N SER A 271 12.06 -19.73 1.06
CA SER A 271 12.15 -18.37 1.60
C SER A 271 13.60 -17.86 1.52
N ALA A 272 13.78 -16.60 1.13
CA ALA A 272 15.08 -15.93 1.15
C ALA A 272 15.54 -15.58 2.59
N ASP A 273 14.64 -15.59 3.58
CA ASP A 273 14.98 -15.37 4.98
C ASP A 273 15.39 -16.68 5.65
N ALA A 274 16.70 -16.88 5.80
CA ALA A 274 17.28 -18.08 6.41
C ALA A 274 16.81 -18.31 7.87
N SER A 275 16.42 -17.25 8.60
CA SER A 275 15.93 -17.36 9.97
C SER A 275 14.51 -17.93 10.04
N LEU A 276 13.72 -17.77 9.00
CA LEU A 276 12.32 -18.25 8.94
C LEU A 276 12.18 -19.60 8.24
N ALA A 277 13.12 -19.98 7.36
CA ALA A 277 13.01 -21.20 6.56
C ALA A 277 12.76 -22.46 7.41
N PRO A 278 13.48 -22.74 8.51
CA PRO A 278 13.22 -23.93 9.34
C PRO A 278 11.84 -23.90 10.01
N LEU A 279 11.36 -22.71 10.40
CA LEU A 279 10.05 -22.53 11.02
C LEU A 279 8.91 -22.71 10.03
N LEU A 280 9.07 -22.20 8.82
CA LEU A 280 8.12 -22.40 7.72
C LEU A 280 8.03 -23.89 7.32
N ASP A 281 9.16 -24.61 7.31
CA ASP A 281 9.18 -26.06 7.07
C ASP A 281 8.42 -26.83 8.15
N ARG A 282 8.60 -26.46 9.42
CA ARG A 282 7.86 -27.04 10.54
C ARG A 282 6.36 -26.78 10.43
N LEU A 283 5.97 -25.52 10.17
CA LEU A 283 4.57 -25.14 9.97
C LEU A 283 3.96 -25.92 8.81
N ASN A 284 4.72 -26.07 7.74
CA ASN A 284 4.32 -26.79 6.54
C ASN A 284 4.11 -28.30 6.81
N LYS A 285 4.91 -28.91 7.69
CA LYS A 285 4.74 -30.31 8.11
C LYS A 285 3.55 -30.46 9.06
N ALA A 286 3.36 -29.53 9.98
CA ALA A 286 2.32 -29.62 11.01
C ALA A 286 0.90 -29.37 10.46
N VAL A 287 0.75 -28.50 9.43
CA VAL A 287 -0.56 -28.09 8.94
C VAL A 287 -0.81 -28.58 7.50
N PRO A 288 -1.91 -29.32 7.25
CA PRO A 288 -2.30 -29.75 5.90
C PRO A 288 -2.58 -28.55 4.97
N PRO A 289 -2.34 -28.68 3.64
CA PRO A 289 -2.53 -27.57 2.67
C PRO A 289 -3.91 -26.95 2.68
N ALA A 290 -4.96 -27.76 2.77
CA ALA A 290 -6.34 -27.28 2.84
C ALA A 290 -6.60 -26.41 4.08
N ARG A 291 -5.91 -26.71 5.19
CA ARG A 291 -6.02 -25.93 6.43
C ARG A 291 -5.21 -24.65 6.35
N LEU A 292 -4.01 -24.68 5.75
CA LEU A 292 -3.23 -23.47 5.46
C LEU A 292 -4.01 -22.49 4.59
N LEU A 293 -4.71 -23.00 3.56
CA LEU A 293 -5.54 -22.16 2.67
C LEU A 293 -6.71 -21.53 3.43
N ARG A 294 -7.41 -22.31 4.27
CA ARG A 294 -8.51 -21.80 5.11
C ARG A 294 -8.01 -20.76 6.11
N ALA A 295 -6.86 -20.99 6.74
CA ALA A 295 -6.25 -20.01 7.64
C ALA A 295 -5.89 -18.70 6.90
N ALA A 296 -5.30 -18.79 5.71
CA ALA A 296 -4.99 -17.63 4.88
C ALA A 296 -6.26 -16.84 4.50
N GLN A 297 -7.35 -17.53 4.13
CA GLN A 297 -8.64 -16.89 3.85
C GLN A 297 -9.20 -16.17 5.08
N ARG A 298 -9.17 -16.82 6.25
CA ARG A 298 -9.67 -16.24 7.50
C ARG A 298 -8.90 -14.98 7.91
N VAL A 299 -7.58 -14.99 7.75
CA VAL A 299 -6.72 -13.83 7.99
C VAL A 299 -7.07 -12.68 7.04
N LEU A 300 -7.30 -12.97 5.76
CA LEU A 300 -7.73 -11.95 4.78
C LEU A 300 -9.12 -11.37 5.08
N GLU A 301 -10.07 -12.18 5.53
CA GLU A 301 -11.39 -11.72 5.97
C GLU A 301 -11.27 -10.75 7.15
N GLY A 302 -10.49 -11.13 8.18
CA GLY A 302 -10.22 -10.26 9.32
C GLY A 302 -9.55 -8.95 8.91
N ARG A 303 -8.58 -9.01 8.00
CA ARG A 303 -7.93 -7.81 7.46
C ARG A 303 -8.91 -6.89 6.72
N ARG A 304 -9.80 -7.45 5.89
CA ARG A 304 -10.84 -6.68 5.19
C ARG A 304 -11.77 -5.97 6.17
N ALA A 305 -12.21 -6.68 7.21
CA ALA A 305 -13.05 -6.09 8.26
C ALA A 305 -12.36 -4.92 8.98
N LEU A 306 -11.09 -5.09 9.36
CA LEU A 306 -10.29 -4.02 9.98
C LEU A 306 -10.15 -2.79 9.07
N LEU A 307 -9.89 -3.00 7.79
CA LEU A 307 -9.72 -1.93 6.81
C LEU A 307 -11.04 -1.23 6.48
N SER A 308 -12.19 -1.92 6.59
CA SER A 308 -13.52 -1.33 6.43
C SER A 308 -14.01 -0.57 7.66
N GLY A 309 -13.19 -0.47 8.72
CA GLY A 309 -13.49 0.30 9.93
C GLY A 309 -14.07 -0.52 11.08
N ALA A 310 -14.16 -1.84 10.97
CA ALA A 310 -14.49 -2.69 12.10
C ALA A 310 -13.39 -2.62 13.16
N ASN A 311 -13.78 -2.62 14.43
CA ASN A 311 -12.86 -2.60 15.57
C ASN A 311 -13.10 -3.83 16.47
N PRO A 312 -12.74 -5.04 15.99
CA PRO A 312 -12.90 -6.25 16.77
C PRO A 312 -11.94 -6.26 17.97
N ASN A 313 -12.27 -7.04 18.99
CA ASN A 313 -11.31 -7.32 20.06
C ASN A 313 -10.08 -8.01 19.46
N LYS A 314 -8.89 -7.46 19.73
CA LYS A 314 -7.62 -7.92 19.15
C LYS A 314 -7.33 -9.39 19.49
N GLU A 315 -7.47 -9.78 20.76
CA GLU A 315 -7.19 -11.16 21.20
C GLU A 315 -8.12 -12.16 20.53
N LEU A 316 -9.42 -11.88 20.51
CA LEU A 316 -10.40 -12.72 19.85
C LEU A 316 -10.12 -12.89 18.35
N LEU A 317 -9.64 -11.84 17.69
CA LEU A 317 -9.29 -11.91 16.28
C LEU A 317 -8.09 -12.84 16.04
N TYR A 318 -7.05 -12.74 16.87
CA TYR A 318 -5.90 -13.63 16.80
C TYR A 318 -6.28 -15.06 17.17
N GLU A 319 -7.11 -15.27 18.18
CA GLU A 319 -7.64 -16.59 18.53
C GLU A 319 -8.36 -17.24 17.34
N GLN A 320 -9.22 -16.51 16.65
CA GLN A 320 -9.91 -17.00 15.45
C GLN A 320 -8.93 -17.43 14.36
N TRP A 321 -7.84 -16.70 14.15
CA TRP A 321 -6.83 -17.07 13.15
C TRP A 321 -6.05 -18.31 13.57
N LEU A 322 -5.71 -18.42 14.86
CA LEU A 322 -4.97 -19.58 15.40
C LEU A 322 -5.84 -20.84 15.47
N LEU A 323 -7.13 -20.73 15.81
CA LEU A 323 -8.05 -21.87 15.87
C LEU A 323 -8.15 -22.62 14.53
N VAL A 324 -8.15 -21.89 13.42
CA VAL A 324 -8.15 -22.51 12.10
C VAL A 324 -6.87 -23.33 11.84
N LEU A 325 -5.72 -22.93 12.37
CA LEU A 325 -4.47 -23.69 12.24
C LEU A 325 -4.54 -25.04 12.97
N VAL A 326 -5.22 -25.11 14.10
CA VAL A 326 -5.40 -26.37 14.86
C VAL A 326 -6.63 -27.17 14.41
N GLY A 327 -7.41 -26.68 13.43
CA GLY A 327 -8.52 -27.42 12.84
C GLY A 327 -9.86 -27.24 13.56
N VAL A 328 -9.98 -26.22 14.40
CA VAL A 328 -11.24 -25.82 15.02
C VAL A 328 -11.85 -24.72 14.15
N ASP A 329 -12.88 -25.03 13.39
CA ASP A 329 -13.64 -24.02 12.64
C ASP A 329 -14.61 -23.30 13.59
N ALA A 330 -14.35 -22.04 13.86
CA ALA A 330 -15.21 -21.19 14.70
C ALA A 330 -16.65 -21.02 14.14
N ALA A 331 -16.92 -21.44 12.91
CA ALA A 331 -18.27 -21.48 12.32
C ALA A 331 -19.15 -22.59 12.91
N ALA A 332 -18.58 -23.62 13.57
CA ALA A 332 -19.34 -24.72 14.20
C ALA A 332 -19.77 -24.40 15.64
N ALA A 333 -19.32 -23.30 16.25
CA ALA A 333 -19.62 -22.93 17.64
C ALA A 333 -20.73 -21.87 17.77
N ALA A 334 -21.37 -21.46 16.66
CA ALA A 334 -22.42 -20.45 16.62
C ALA A 334 -23.81 -21.01 16.26
N HIS A 335 -24.05 -22.33 16.52
CA HIS A 335 -25.35 -22.95 16.46
C HIS A 335 -25.77 -23.53 17.81
#